data_428f62038452ffcd19721b2a4bc4cab3
#
_entry.id   428f62038452ffcd19721b2a4bc4cab3
#
_cell.length_a   1.000
_cell.length_b   1.000
_cell.length_c   1.000
_cell.angle_alpha   90.00
_cell.angle_beta   90.00
_cell.angle_gamma   90.00
#
_symmetry.space_group_name_H-M   'P 1'
#
loop_
_entity.id
_entity.type
_entity.pdbx_description
1 polymer ?
#
loop_
_entity_poly.entity_id
_entity_poly.type
_entity_poly.pdbx_seq_one_letter_code
_entity_poly.pdbx_strand_id
1 'polypeptide(L)'
;MANFLLGWELGGGLGHAGRLKPLAAGLQARGHGVTMWLRDLVQTERLLADLPVPRLQAPVWLHRTVGVPEPQVSLAEILLGFGYLQPHTLRPLVQGWLAALRLSRADAMLVDYAPTALVAARIAGVPAASVGMGFWLPPAQVPIPAFRDWQPIAPGRVARAEQQVLASINGVLRHYGTAPLPALWQLFGGDLPLLCSWPEIDHYPRAPDEVVDWLGPNYLPEGGQPPQWPAGDLTEGDGQNDGPRVFAYLKAGHPDHAACLHALVAAGCRVLCYLPEVTSGLKPPVLSPRIHYASSPVDLGLAFAEADLAVCHAGQATVAQALLAGVPLLLLPMQAEQFLMARQVERTGAAINAAMRPRPAGFGAMLDQLLTQPACHAAAAAFAQRHAGFHHATQVADLLDRLDGLARRANAAGSVPAKHATP
;
A
#
# COMPACT_ATOMS: atom_id res chain seq x y z
N MET A 1 3.71 -28.73 -6.92
CA MET A 1 4.29 -28.21 -5.68
C MET A 1 5.49 -27.35 -6.07
N ALA A 2 5.57 -26.12 -5.58
CA ALA A 2 6.64 -25.18 -5.88
C ALA A 2 7.01 -24.41 -4.59
N ASN A 3 8.23 -23.85 -4.54
CA ASN A 3 8.67 -23.01 -3.44
C ASN A 3 8.52 -21.53 -3.85
N PHE A 4 7.74 -20.79 -3.11
CA PHE A 4 7.55 -19.35 -3.30
C PHE A 4 8.39 -18.54 -2.31
N LEU A 5 9.12 -17.56 -2.83
CA LEU A 5 9.69 -16.50 -2.02
C LEU A 5 8.75 -15.29 -2.09
N LEU A 6 8.25 -14.85 -0.94
CA LEU A 6 7.48 -13.62 -0.80
C LEU A 6 8.38 -12.50 -0.27
N GLY A 7 8.46 -11.39 -0.98
CA GLY A 7 9.39 -10.30 -0.69
C GLY A 7 8.72 -8.93 -0.48
N TRP A 8 9.21 -8.19 0.54
CA TRP A 8 8.88 -6.79 0.76
C TRP A 8 10.14 -6.01 1.12
N GLU A 9 10.45 -4.93 0.37
CA GLU A 9 11.71 -4.17 0.49
C GLU A 9 11.50 -2.69 0.81
N LEU A 10 10.62 -1.99 0.09
CA LEU A 10 10.41 -0.54 0.18
C LEU A 10 9.06 -0.20 0.78
N GLY A 11 8.88 1.07 1.12
CA GLY A 11 7.70 1.53 1.84
C GLY A 11 7.75 1.23 3.33
N GLY A 12 6.68 1.49 4.04
CA GLY A 12 6.60 1.30 5.49
C GLY A 12 5.19 0.97 5.98
N GLY A 13 5.13 0.48 7.21
CA GLY A 13 3.86 0.10 7.86
C GLY A 13 3.42 -1.33 7.54
N LEU A 14 2.33 -1.75 8.18
CA LEU A 14 1.86 -3.13 8.14
C LEU A 14 1.11 -3.51 6.86
N GLY A 15 0.75 -2.54 6.00
CA GLY A 15 -0.04 -2.78 4.80
C GLY A 15 0.59 -3.78 3.82
N HIS A 16 1.92 -3.76 3.66
CA HIS A 16 2.66 -4.68 2.80
C HIS A 16 2.57 -6.13 3.32
N ALA A 17 2.89 -6.33 4.59
CA ALA A 17 2.77 -7.66 5.22
C ALA A 17 1.32 -8.13 5.29
N GLY A 18 0.36 -7.20 5.50
CA GLY A 18 -1.07 -7.50 5.50
C GLY A 18 -1.57 -8.01 4.14
N ARG A 19 -1.06 -7.48 3.02
CA ARG A 19 -1.35 -7.99 1.67
C ARG A 19 -0.72 -9.36 1.41
N LEU A 20 0.50 -9.56 1.86
CA LEU A 20 1.21 -10.83 1.64
C LEU A 20 0.68 -11.98 2.51
N LYS A 21 0.12 -11.69 3.70
CA LYS A 21 -0.35 -12.72 4.65
C LYS A 21 -1.39 -13.67 4.05
N PRO A 22 -2.53 -13.22 3.48
CA PRO A 22 -3.53 -14.13 2.90
C PRO A 22 -2.99 -14.92 1.71
N LEU A 23 -2.08 -14.33 0.92
CA LEU A 23 -1.45 -15.01 -0.21
C LEU A 23 -0.47 -16.09 0.28
N ALA A 24 0.31 -15.81 1.31
CA ALA A 24 1.19 -16.80 1.93
C ALA A 24 0.41 -17.99 2.50
N ALA A 25 -0.65 -17.71 3.26
CA ALA A 25 -1.54 -18.74 3.81
C ALA A 25 -2.21 -19.57 2.71
N GLY A 26 -2.72 -18.90 1.66
CA GLY A 26 -3.36 -19.57 0.54
C GLY A 26 -2.40 -20.47 -0.27
N LEU A 27 -1.16 -20.02 -0.51
CA LEU A 27 -0.13 -20.82 -1.17
C LEU A 27 0.23 -22.06 -0.33
N GLN A 28 0.38 -21.91 0.99
CA GLN A 28 0.61 -23.07 1.88
C GLN A 28 -0.57 -24.07 1.85
N ALA A 29 -1.81 -23.55 1.91
CA ALA A 29 -3.00 -24.40 1.86
C ALA A 29 -3.10 -25.19 0.53
N ARG A 30 -2.51 -24.66 -0.56
CA ARG A 30 -2.38 -25.36 -1.84
C ARG A 30 -1.15 -26.30 -1.94
N GLY A 31 -0.42 -26.48 -0.83
CA GLY A 31 0.72 -27.40 -0.75
C GLY A 31 2.03 -26.85 -1.28
N HIS A 32 2.16 -25.52 -1.47
CA HIS A 32 3.42 -24.88 -1.84
C HIS A 32 4.30 -24.63 -0.60
N GLY A 33 5.62 -24.67 -0.79
CA GLY A 33 6.58 -24.14 0.17
C GLY A 33 6.54 -22.60 0.11
N VAL A 34 6.55 -21.95 1.27
CA VAL A 34 6.52 -20.47 1.35
C VAL A 34 7.60 -19.99 2.31
N THR A 35 8.37 -18.99 1.89
CA THR A 35 9.34 -18.27 2.74
C THR A 35 9.12 -16.77 2.55
N MET A 36 9.06 -16.00 3.64
CA MET A 36 8.87 -14.55 3.57
C MET A 36 10.18 -13.82 3.88
N TRP A 37 10.55 -12.87 3.02
CA TRP A 37 11.67 -11.96 3.19
C TRP A 37 11.13 -10.55 3.36
N LEU A 38 11.16 -10.06 4.60
CA LEU A 38 10.42 -8.87 5.03
C LEU A 38 11.37 -7.74 5.42
N ARG A 39 10.99 -6.53 5.06
CA ARG A 39 11.71 -5.30 5.42
C ARG A 39 11.88 -5.12 6.93
N ASP A 40 10.88 -5.49 7.71
CA ASP A 40 10.82 -5.25 9.15
C ASP A 40 10.16 -6.45 9.87
N LEU A 41 11.00 -7.28 10.47
CA LEU A 41 10.54 -8.47 11.19
C LEU A 41 9.88 -8.11 12.52
N VAL A 42 10.37 -7.07 13.19
CA VAL A 42 9.87 -6.66 14.52
C VAL A 42 8.46 -6.09 14.39
N GLN A 43 8.26 -5.19 13.45
CA GLN A 43 6.95 -4.57 13.25
C GLN A 43 5.88 -5.58 12.79
N THR A 44 6.28 -6.60 12.02
CA THR A 44 5.35 -7.59 11.45
C THR A 44 5.11 -8.80 12.35
N GLU A 45 5.85 -8.97 13.45
CA GLU A 45 5.79 -10.15 14.31
C GLU A 45 4.37 -10.48 14.77
N ARG A 46 3.67 -9.50 15.36
CA ARG A 46 2.29 -9.71 15.86
C ARG A 46 1.30 -10.02 14.75
N LEU A 47 1.44 -9.36 13.58
CA LEU A 47 0.56 -9.55 12.44
C LEU A 47 0.67 -10.95 11.85
N LEU A 48 1.87 -11.51 11.84
CA LEU A 48 2.18 -12.80 11.20
C LEU A 48 2.35 -13.96 12.20
N ALA A 49 2.03 -13.74 13.47
CA ALA A 49 2.26 -14.73 14.54
C ALA A 49 1.54 -16.08 14.31
N ASP A 50 0.38 -16.05 13.69
CA ASP A 50 -0.45 -17.21 13.37
C ASP A 50 -0.09 -17.88 12.03
N LEU A 51 0.86 -17.31 11.27
CA LEU A 51 1.28 -17.84 9.97
C LEU A 51 2.58 -18.66 10.13
N PRO A 52 2.53 -20.00 10.00
CA PRO A 52 3.68 -20.88 10.22
C PRO A 52 4.62 -20.95 9.00
N VAL A 53 5.16 -19.80 8.57
CA VAL A 53 6.15 -19.71 7.49
C VAL A 53 7.47 -19.15 8.01
N PRO A 54 8.63 -19.60 7.48
CA PRO A 54 9.91 -18.99 7.76
C PRO A 54 9.91 -17.51 7.34
N ARG A 55 10.35 -16.62 8.26
CA ARG A 55 10.45 -15.18 8.05
C ARG A 55 11.90 -14.74 8.23
N LEU A 56 12.43 -14.05 7.24
CA LEU A 56 13.81 -13.58 7.21
C LEU A 56 13.86 -12.09 6.89
N GLN A 57 14.95 -11.43 7.32
CA GLN A 57 15.18 -10.02 7.05
C GLN A 57 15.54 -9.83 5.57
N ALA A 58 14.76 -9.01 4.86
CA ALA A 58 15.04 -8.64 3.48
C ALA A 58 16.33 -7.81 3.38
N PRO A 59 17.11 -7.98 2.30
CA PRO A 59 18.16 -7.04 1.95
C PRO A 59 17.56 -5.66 1.66
N VAL A 60 17.89 -4.67 2.50
CA VAL A 60 17.37 -3.30 2.37
C VAL A 60 18.50 -2.28 2.40
N TRP A 61 18.29 -1.13 1.76
CA TRP A 61 19.20 0.00 1.83
C TRP A 61 19.17 0.64 3.21
N LEU A 62 20.30 0.67 3.91
CA LEU A 62 20.43 1.17 5.30
C LEU A 62 21.05 2.58 5.38
N HIS A 63 21.46 3.14 4.24
CA HIS A 63 22.19 4.41 4.22
C HIS A 63 21.28 5.56 3.78
N ARG A 64 21.66 6.78 4.16
CA ARG A 64 21.06 7.99 3.60
C ARG A 64 21.82 8.37 2.32
N THR A 65 21.10 8.43 1.20
CA THR A 65 21.67 8.92 -0.06
C THR A 65 21.67 10.45 -0.07
N VAL A 66 22.82 11.04 -0.37
CA VAL A 66 22.99 12.49 -0.50
C VAL A 66 22.87 12.90 -1.97
N GLY A 67 22.33 14.09 -2.24
CA GLY A 67 22.22 14.64 -3.59
C GLY A 67 20.96 14.17 -4.37
N VAL A 68 20.05 13.45 -3.73
CA VAL A 68 18.73 13.17 -4.31
C VAL A 68 17.86 14.42 -4.17
N PRO A 69 17.20 14.86 -5.24
CA PRO A 69 16.32 16.04 -5.19
C PRO A 69 15.16 15.89 -4.20
N GLU A 70 14.89 16.96 -3.46
CA GLU A 70 13.73 17.04 -2.55
C GLU A 70 12.84 18.23 -2.97
N PRO A 71 11.50 18.10 -2.91
CA PRO A 71 10.78 16.86 -2.71
C PRO A 71 10.91 15.94 -3.94
N GLN A 72 10.87 14.63 -3.71
CA GLN A 72 10.87 13.64 -4.79
C GLN A 72 9.57 13.75 -5.60
N VAL A 73 9.70 13.71 -6.92
CA VAL A 73 8.58 13.92 -7.85
C VAL A 73 8.24 12.68 -8.70
N SER A 74 9.08 11.66 -8.65
CA SER A 74 8.89 10.43 -9.43
C SER A 74 9.35 9.19 -8.68
N LEU A 75 8.84 8.04 -9.12
CA LEU A 75 9.24 6.74 -8.59
C LEU A 75 10.74 6.49 -8.76
N ALA A 76 11.32 6.95 -9.88
CA ALA A 76 12.76 6.88 -10.12
C ALA A 76 13.56 7.67 -9.07
N GLU A 77 13.12 8.88 -8.69
CA GLU A 77 13.79 9.66 -7.64
C GLU A 77 13.71 8.99 -6.27
N ILE A 78 12.61 8.28 -5.97
CA ILE A 78 12.55 7.45 -4.77
C ILE A 78 13.64 6.38 -4.81
N LEU A 79 13.78 5.65 -5.93
CA LEU A 79 14.79 4.61 -6.06
C LEU A 79 16.22 5.14 -5.92
N LEU A 80 16.53 6.35 -6.43
CA LEU A 80 17.84 6.98 -6.21
C LEU A 80 18.17 7.08 -4.72
N GLY A 81 17.18 7.32 -3.87
CA GLY A 81 17.33 7.34 -2.41
C GLY A 81 17.62 5.97 -1.78
N PHE A 82 17.37 4.88 -2.50
CA PHE A 82 17.44 3.51 -2.00
C PHE A 82 18.51 2.64 -2.71
N GLY A 83 19.65 3.24 -3.05
CA GLY A 83 20.82 2.52 -3.55
C GLY A 83 20.92 2.42 -5.07
N TYR A 84 19.98 2.99 -5.84
CA TYR A 84 19.95 2.94 -7.31
C TYR A 84 20.73 4.05 -8.00
N LEU A 85 21.49 4.84 -7.22
CA LEU A 85 22.29 5.93 -7.78
C LEU A 85 23.45 5.42 -8.63
N GLN A 86 24.08 4.31 -8.25
CA GLN A 86 25.23 3.73 -8.92
C GLN A 86 25.15 2.19 -8.94
N PRO A 87 25.70 1.52 -9.99
CA PRO A 87 25.69 0.04 -10.04
C PRO A 87 26.41 -0.61 -8.86
N HIS A 88 27.47 0.02 -8.31
CA HIS A 88 28.24 -0.54 -7.21
C HIS A 88 27.51 -0.47 -5.86
N THR A 89 26.54 0.44 -5.68
CA THR A 89 25.69 0.51 -4.49
C THR A 89 24.48 -0.43 -4.59
N LEU A 90 23.97 -0.65 -5.81
CA LEU A 90 22.85 -1.54 -6.06
C LEU A 90 23.26 -3.03 -6.01
N ARG A 91 24.43 -3.36 -6.56
CA ARG A 91 24.91 -4.75 -6.68
C ARG A 91 24.90 -5.55 -5.38
N PRO A 92 25.39 -5.05 -4.23
CA PRO A 92 25.34 -5.81 -2.97
C PRO A 92 23.93 -6.16 -2.51
N LEU A 93 22.95 -5.28 -2.74
CA LEU A 93 21.54 -5.56 -2.44
C LEU A 93 20.99 -6.67 -3.35
N VAL A 94 21.31 -6.61 -4.64
CA VAL A 94 20.96 -7.67 -5.61
C VAL A 94 21.62 -9.00 -5.22
N GLN A 95 22.90 -8.99 -4.77
CA GLN A 95 23.56 -10.19 -4.26
C GLN A 95 22.85 -10.79 -3.04
N GLY A 96 22.38 -9.95 -2.13
CA GLY A 96 21.55 -10.37 -0.99
C GLY A 96 20.27 -11.06 -1.43
N TRP A 97 19.55 -10.49 -2.40
CA TRP A 97 18.35 -11.10 -2.95
C TRP A 97 18.62 -12.38 -3.76
N LEU A 98 19.73 -12.47 -4.49
CA LEU A 98 20.16 -13.70 -5.13
C LEU A 98 20.46 -14.81 -4.11
N ALA A 99 21.07 -14.46 -2.96
CA ALA A 99 21.24 -15.39 -1.86
C ALA A 99 19.89 -15.83 -1.25
N ALA A 100 18.95 -14.89 -1.09
CA ALA A 100 17.60 -15.17 -0.63
C ALA A 100 16.88 -16.20 -1.52
N LEU A 101 16.92 -16.01 -2.84
CA LEU A 101 16.35 -16.96 -3.82
C LEU A 101 16.94 -18.35 -3.68
N ARG A 102 18.28 -18.46 -3.56
CA ARG A 102 18.97 -19.74 -3.40
C ARG A 102 18.63 -20.42 -2.07
N LEU A 103 18.63 -19.69 -0.96
CA LEU A 103 18.31 -20.21 0.37
C LEU A 103 16.87 -20.71 0.45
N SER A 104 15.95 -19.98 -0.17
CA SER A 104 14.53 -20.37 -0.25
C SER A 104 14.26 -21.47 -1.28
N ARG A 105 15.26 -21.83 -2.11
CA ARG A 105 15.08 -22.73 -3.28
C ARG A 105 13.86 -22.31 -4.11
N ALA A 106 13.74 -20.99 -4.36
CA ALA A 106 12.55 -20.42 -4.93
C ALA A 106 12.37 -20.86 -6.40
N ASP A 107 11.23 -21.48 -6.70
CA ASP A 107 10.77 -21.78 -8.05
C ASP A 107 10.01 -20.59 -8.66
N ALA A 108 9.41 -19.75 -7.81
CA ALA A 108 8.73 -18.53 -8.18
C ALA A 108 8.84 -17.47 -7.06
N MET A 109 8.67 -16.21 -7.42
CA MET A 109 8.71 -15.08 -6.49
C MET A 109 7.41 -14.29 -6.56
N LEU A 110 6.93 -13.83 -5.40
CA LEU A 110 5.89 -12.81 -5.29
C LEU A 110 6.43 -11.64 -4.48
N VAL A 111 6.37 -10.43 -5.00
CA VAL A 111 6.86 -9.26 -4.29
C VAL A 111 5.79 -8.18 -4.11
N ASP A 112 5.86 -7.51 -2.98
CA ASP A 112 5.15 -6.27 -2.71
C ASP A 112 6.19 -5.15 -2.50
N TYR A 113 6.30 -4.27 -3.48
CA TYR A 113 7.24 -3.15 -3.52
C TYR A 113 8.70 -3.55 -3.22
N ALA A 114 9.20 -4.56 -3.92
CA ALA A 114 10.58 -5.03 -3.79
C ALA A 114 11.30 -5.04 -5.16
N PRO A 115 11.63 -3.86 -5.72
CA PRO A 115 12.21 -3.75 -7.05
C PRO A 115 13.60 -4.39 -7.15
N THR A 116 14.41 -4.39 -6.08
CA THR A 116 15.72 -5.05 -6.09
C THR A 116 15.58 -6.58 -6.14
N ALA A 117 14.55 -7.13 -5.50
CA ALA A 117 14.21 -8.53 -5.61
C ALA A 117 13.86 -8.93 -7.06
N LEU A 118 13.13 -8.06 -7.78
CA LEU A 118 12.79 -8.27 -9.20
C LEU A 118 14.03 -8.26 -10.10
N VAL A 119 15.01 -7.39 -9.84
CA VAL A 119 16.32 -7.44 -10.54
C VAL A 119 17.01 -8.78 -10.29
N ALA A 120 17.02 -9.25 -9.04
CA ALA A 120 17.63 -10.53 -8.68
C ALA A 120 16.89 -11.72 -9.31
N ALA A 121 15.56 -11.71 -9.33
CA ALA A 121 14.74 -12.74 -9.98
C ALA A 121 15.05 -12.84 -11.48
N ARG A 122 15.16 -11.70 -12.17
CA ARG A 122 15.55 -11.64 -13.59
C ARG A 122 16.94 -12.23 -13.84
N ILE A 123 17.93 -11.94 -12.97
CA ILE A 123 19.28 -12.51 -13.08
C ILE A 123 19.27 -14.02 -12.84
N ALA A 124 18.48 -14.48 -11.86
CA ALA A 124 18.38 -15.89 -11.51
C ALA A 124 17.51 -16.71 -12.48
N GLY A 125 16.76 -16.05 -13.38
CA GLY A 125 15.77 -16.70 -14.25
C GLY A 125 14.56 -17.26 -13.47
N VAL A 126 14.30 -16.75 -12.27
CA VAL A 126 13.14 -17.14 -11.45
C VAL A 126 11.96 -16.25 -11.83
N PRO A 127 10.82 -16.81 -12.27
CA PRO A 127 9.65 -16.01 -12.61
C PRO A 127 9.10 -15.29 -11.39
N ALA A 128 8.75 -14.02 -11.57
CA ALA A 128 8.35 -13.13 -10.50
C ALA A 128 7.04 -12.42 -10.79
N ALA A 129 6.12 -12.45 -9.83
CA ALA A 129 4.94 -11.61 -9.79
C ALA A 129 5.19 -10.39 -8.88
N SER A 130 4.62 -9.24 -9.26
CA SER A 130 4.57 -8.06 -8.42
C SER A 130 3.12 -7.74 -8.08
N VAL A 131 2.79 -7.69 -6.79
CA VAL A 131 1.43 -7.40 -6.29
C VAL A 131 1.39 -6.04 -5.61
N GLY A 132 0.31 -5.30 -5.83
CA GLY A 132 0.08 -4.07 -5.10
C GLY A 132 -0.67 -2.99 -5.86
N MET A 133 -0.53 -1.77 -5.39
CA MET A 133 -1.24 -0.61 -5.93
C MET A 133 -0.45 0.11 -7.03
N GLY A 134 -1.12 1.00 -7.74
CA GLY A 134 -0.52 1.78 -8.83
C GLY A 134 0.76 2.52 -8.46
N PHE A 135 0.94 2.96 -7.20
CA PHE A 135 2.12 3.71 -6.80
C PHE A 135 3.44 3.03 -7.17
N TRP A 136 3.55 1.72 -7.04
CA TRP A 136 4.73 0.95 -7.46
C TRP A 136 4.47 -0.04 -8.58
N LEU A 137 3.27 -0.03 -9.16
CA LEU A 137 2.94 -0.67 -10.43
C LEU A 137 2.55 0.42 -11.45
N PRO A 138 3.55 1.20 -11.93
CA PRO A 138 3.30 2.35 -12.78
C PRO A 138 2.81 1.93 -14.17
N PRO A 139 2.23 2.87 -14.95
CA PRO A 139 1.84 2.63 -16.33
C PRO A 139 3.05 2.38 -17.22
N ALA A 140 2.80 1.74 -18.37
CA ALA A 140 3.80 1.43 -19.40
C ALA A 140 4.22 2.68 -20.21
N GLN A 141 4.76 3.70 -19.53
CA GLN A 141 5.16 4.98 -20.12
C GLN A 141 6.64 5.28 -19.88
N VAL A 142 7.25 6.03 -20.79
CA VAL A 142 8.65 6.48 -20.70
C VAL A 142 8.71 7.99 -20.93
N PRO A 143 9.17 8.76 -19.95
CA PRO A 143 9.42 8.34 -18.58
C PRO A 143 8.12 7.97 -17.83
N ILE A 144 8.24 7.19 -16.76
CA ILE A 144 7.12 6.96 -15.82
C ILE A 144 6.61 8.32 -15.36
N PRO A 145 5.29 8.57 -15.38
CA PRO A 145 4.74 9.88 -15.04
C PRO A 145 5.16 10.35 -13.64
N ALA A 146 5.36 11.65 -13.51
CA ALA A 146 5.56 12.26 -12.20
C ALA A 146 4.29 12.14 -11.36
N PHE A 147 4.45 11.87 -10.08
CA PHE A 147 3.32 11.81 -9.17
C PHE A 147 2.99 13.15 -8.48
N ARG A 148 3.85 14.20 -8.64
CA ARG A 148 3.61 15.57 -8.14
C ARG A 148 3.24 16.52 -9.27
N ASP A 149 2.20 16.21 -10.02
CA ASP A 149 1.70 16.97 -11.16
C ASP A 149 1.16 18.38 -10.79
N TRP A 150 0.91 18.64 -9.51
CA TRP A 150 0.47 19.93 -8.97
C TRP A 150 1.61 20.90 -8.67
N GLN A 151 2.85 20.51 -8.90
CA GLN A 151 4.04 21.34 -8.67
C GLN A 151 4.80 21.57 -9.99
N PRO A 152 5.40 22.75 -10.20
CA PRO A 152 6.31 22.94 -11.31
C PRO A 152 7.50 21.96 -11.21
N ILE A 153 7.70 21.16 -12.24
CA ILE A 153 8.82 20.23 -12.35
C ILE A 153 9.76 20.74 -13.44
N ALA A 154 11.04 20.88 -13.11
CA ALA A 154 12.04 21.33 -14.07
C ALA A 154 12.08 20.41 -15.32
N PRO A 155 12.15 20.96 -16.52
CA PRO A 155 12.18 20.19 -17.76
C PRO A 155 13.25 19.08 -17.75
N GLY A 156 12.84 17.88 -18.14
CA GLY A 156 13.72 16.71 -18.19
C GLY A 156 14.15 16.11 -16.84
N ARG A 157 13.68 16.65 -15.69
CA ARG A 157 14.04 16.13 -14.35
C ARG A 157 13.65 14.66 -14.19
N VAL A 158 12.41 14.32 -14.51
CA VAL A 158 11.89 12.94 -14.41
C VAL A 158 12.66 11.99 -15.34
N ALA A 159 12.87 12.39 -16.58
CA ALA A 159 13.60 11.58 -17.55
C ALA A 159 15.06 11.33 -17.13
N ARG A 160 15.76 12.34 -16.60
CA ARG A 160 17.12 12.17 -16.09
C ARG A 160 17.20 11.21 -14.91
N ALA A 161 16.26 11.31 -13.96
CA ALA A 161 16.20 10.40 -12.82
C ALA A 161 15.96 8.95 -13.29
N GLU A 162 15.03 8.76 -14.22
CA GLU A 162 14.73 7.44 -14.79
C GLU A 162 15.93 6.85 -15.55
N GLN A 163 16.60 7.65 -16.37
CA GLN A 163 17.81 7.23 -17.10
C GLN A 163 18.93 6.81 -16.13
N GLN A 164 19.12 7.55 -15.04
CA GLN A 164 20.13 7.24 -14.03
C GLN A 164 19.83 5.90 -13.33
N VAL A 165 18.60 5.69 -12.90
CA VAL A 165 18.16 4.44 -12.27
C VAL A 165 18.30 3.28 -13.25
N LEU A 166 17.81 3.43 -14.48
CA LEU A 166 17.89 2.41 -15.52
C LEU A 166 19.35 2.06 -15.88
N ALA A 167 20.24 3.07 -15.95
CA ALA A 167 21.67 2.86 -16.17
C ALA A 167 22.30 2.04 -15.04
N SER A 168 21.92 2.31 -13.79
CA SER A 168 22.41 1.56 -12.62
C SER A 168 21.94 0.11 -12.65
N ILE A 169 20.66 -0.13 -12.91
CA ILE A 169 20.09 -1.48 -13.05
C ILE A 169 20.79 -2.24 -14.19
N ASN A 170 20.87 -1.63 -15.37
CA ASN A 170 21.48 -2.24 -16.55
C ASN A 170 22.99 -2.47 -16.36
N GLY A 171 23.66 -1.65 -15.56
CA GLY A 171 25.05 -1.89 -15.15
C GLY A 171 25.18 -3.18 -14.33
N VAL A 172 24.25 -3.42 -13.38
CA VAL A 172 24.21 -4.66 -12.61
C VAL A 172 23.82 -5.86 -13.49
N LEU A 173 22.78 -5.75 -14.34
CA LEU A 173 22.37 -6.82 -15.22
C LEU A 173 23.51 -7.27 -16.15
N ARG A 174 24.25 -6.33 -16.76
CA ARG A 174 25.43 -6.64 -17.58
C ARG A 174 26.53 -7.36 -16.81
N HIS A 175 26.76 -6.97 -15.53
CA HIS A 175 27.75 -7.65 -14.69
C HIS A 175 27.44 -9.16 -14.52
N TYR A 176 26.15 -9.53 -14.54
CA TYR A 176 25.69 -10.92 -14.45
C TYR A 176 25.38 -11.55 -15.82
N GLY A 177 25.76 -10.91 -16.94
CA GLY A 177 25.49 -11.43 -18.28
C GLY A 177 24.00 -11.47 -18.67
N THR A 178 23.17 -10.74 -17.96
CA THR A 178 21.71 -10.68 -18.16
C THR A 178 21.36 -9.54 -19.11
N ALA A 179 20.38 -9.77 -20.02
CA ALA A 179 19.91 -8.77 -20.95
C ALA A 179 19.38 -7.51 -20.24
N PRO A 180 19.74 -6.30 -20.72
CA PRO A 180 19.30 -5.05 -20.11
C PRO A 180 17.79 -4.86 -20.21
N LEU A 181 17.25 -4.05 -19.31
CA LEU A 181 15.88 -3.56 -19.41
C LEU A 181 15.83 -2.38 -20.39
N PRO A 182 14.89 -2.37 -21.34
CA PRO A 182 14.69 -1.24 -22.26
C PRO A 182 14.03 -0.04 -21.60
N ALA A 183 13.18 -0.24 -20.59
CA ALA A 183 12.48 0.82 -19.88
C ALA A 183 12.28 0.46 -18.39
N LEU A 184 12.26 1.48 -17.54
CA LEU A 184 12.18 1.27 -16.08
C LEU A 184 10.84 0.66 -15.64
N TRP A 185 9.72 1.03 -16.27
CA TRP A 185 8.40 0.48 -15.92
C TRP A 185 8.35 -1.05 -16.00
N GLN A 186 9.13 -1.66 -16.91
CA GLN A 186 9.17 -3.12 -17.07
C GLN A 186 9.74 -3.86 -15.86
N LEU A 187 10.53 -3.17 -15.02
CA LEU A 187 10.99 -3.76 -13.78
C LEU A 187 9.85 -4.06 -12.83
N PHE A 188 8.96 -3.09 -12.64
CA PHE A 188 8.00 -3.12 -11.53
C PHE A 188 6.92 -4.18 -11.67
N GLY A 189 6.57 -4.58 -12.89
CA GLY A 189 5.57 -5.63 -13.13
C GLY A 189 6.11 -7.05 -12.93
N GLY A 190 7.42 -7.24 -13.01
CA GLY A 190 7.99 -8.59 -13.14
C GLY A 190 7.47 -9.31 -14.38
N ASP A 191 7.26 -10.62 -14.29
CA ASP A 191 6.64 -11.44 -15.34
C ASP A 191 5.11 -11.49 -15.23
N LEU A 192 4.56 -11.07 -14.09
CA LEU A 192 3.13 -11.05 -13.81
C LEU A 192 2.79 -9.85 -12.90
N PRO A 193 2.36 -8.71 -13.47
CA PRO A 193 1.85 -7.59 -12.70
C PRO A 193 0.45 -7.91 -12.17
N LEU A 194 0.25 -7.75 -10.86
CA LEU A 194 -1.02 -7.95 -10.15
C LEU A 194 -1.45 -6.61 -9.54
N LEU A 195 -2.06 -5.75 -10.37
CA LEU A 195 -2.49 -4.42 -9.96
C LEU A 195 -3.76 -4.49 -9.10
N CYS A 196 -3.57 -4.42 -7.80
CA CYS A 196 -4.64 -4.47 -6.81
C CYS A 196 -5.17 -3.07 -6.50
N SER A 197 -5.91 -2.48 -7.43
CA SER A 197 -6.55 -1.17 -7.33
C SER A 197 -7.85 -1.16 -8.14
N TRP A 198 -8.61 -0.07 -8.02
CA TRP A 198 -9.68 0.31 -8.95
C TRP A 198 -9.25 1.53 -9.75
N PRO A 199 -9.78 1.74 -10.97
CA PRO A 199 -9.39 2.87 -11.83
C PRO A 199 -9.61 4.22 -11.17
N GLU A 200 -10.66 4.38 -10.35
CA GLU A 200 -11.01 5.64 -9.69
C GLU A 200 -10.01 6.07 -8.61
N ILE A 201 -9.26 5.12 -8.07
CA ILE A 201 -8.29 5.37 -6.98
C ILE A 201 -6.86 5.02 -7.36
N ASP A 202 -6.57 4.84 -8.67
CA ASP A 202 -5.20 4.59 -9.11
C ASP A 202 -4.32 5.84 -8.95
N HIS A 203 -3.05 5.62 -8.65
CA HIS A 203 -2.08 6.68 -8.37
C HIS A 203 -1.61 7.42 -9.61
N TYR A 204 -1.73 6.81 -10.79
CA TYR A 204 -1.29 7.37 -12.05
C TYR A 204 -2.44 7.53 -13.05
N PRO A 205 -2.39 8.56 -13.89
CA PRO A 205 -3.19 8.55 -15.11
C PRO A 205 -2.64 7.46 -16.04
N ARG A 206 -3.51 6.55 -16.48
CA ARG A 206 -3.17 5.55 -17.49
C ARG A 206 -3.66 5.98 -18.85
N ALA A 207 -2.96 5.55 -19.91
CA ALA A 207 -3.39 5.83 -21.26
C ALA A 207 -4.74 5.15 -21.55
N PRO A 208 -5.64 5.78 -22.33
CA PRO A 208 -6.95 5.20 -22.60
C PRO A 208 -6.92 3.85 -23.34
N ASP A 209 -5.84 3.58 -24.07
CA ASP A 209 -5.57 2.35 -24.81
C ASP A 209 -4.71 1.33 -24.02
N GLU A 210 -4.29 1.68 -22.79
CA GLU A 210 -3.59 0.74 -21.92
C GLU A 210 -4.54 -0.33 -21.42
N VAL A 211 -4.27 -1.57 -21.76
CA VAL A 211 -5.03 -2.71 -21.22
C VAL A 211 -4.59 -2.97 -19.79
N VAL A 212 -5.45 -2.66 -18.84
CA VAL A 212 -5.17 -2.80 -17.41
C VAL A 212 -6.12 -3.83 -16.81
N ASP A 213 -5.53 -4.82 -16.15
CA ASP A 213 -6.28 -5.81 -15.38
C ASP A 213 -6.48 -5.31 -13.94
N TRP A 214 -7.66 -4.74 -13.68
CA TRP A 214 -8.03 -4.15 -12.39
C TRP A 214 -8.54 -5.23 -11.44
N LEU A 215 -7.68 -5.65 -10.49
CA LEU A 215 -8.00 -6.76 -9.57
C LEU A 215 -8.74 -6.31 -8.30
N GLY A 216 -8.96 -5.01 -8.14
CA GLY A 216 -9.46 -4.45 -6.89
C GLY A 216 -8.41 -4.44 -5.77
N PRO A 217 -8.62 -3.67 -4.69
CA PRO A 217 -7.63 -3.52 -3.62
C PRO A 217 -7.47 -4.82 -2.81
N ASN A 218 -6.20 -5.17 -2.55
CA ASN A 218 -5.85 -6.31 -1.70
C ASN A 218 -5.47 -5.80 -0.30
N TYR A 219 -6.12 -6.34 0.72
CA TYR A 219 -5.92 -5.99 2.11
C TYR A 219 -6.22 -7.20 3.02
N LEU A 220 -5.98 -7.08 4.30
CA LEU A 220 -6.43 -8.05 5.30
C LEU A 220 -7.86 -7.66 5.72
N PRO A 221 -8.90 -8.41 5.33
CA PRO A 221 -10.29 -8.00 5.57
C PRO A 221 -10.73 -8.24 7.01
N GLU A 222 -10.16 -9.25 7.65
CA GLU A 222 -10.55 -9.70 8.98
C GLU A 222 -9.47 -9.39 10.01
N GLY A 223 -9.89 -9.08 11.19
CA GLY A 223 -9.02 -8.89 12.36
C GLY A 223 -9.27 -7.58 13.08
N GLY A 224 -9.19 -7.66 14.37
CA GLY A 224 -9.48 -6.57 15.27
C GLY A 224 -10.64 -6.88 16.22
N GLN A 225 -10.85 -5.98 17.15
CA GLN A 225 -11.96 -6.06 18.10
C GLN A 225 -13.23 -5.42 17.50
N PRO A 226 -14.42 -5.87 17.90
CA PRO A 226 -15.66 -5.16 17.58
C PRO A 226 -15.58 -3.68 17.99
N PRO A 227 -16.21 -2.76 17.24
CA PRO A 227 -16.19 -1.34 17.56
C PRO A 227 -16.85 -1.07 18.89
N GLN A 228 -16.19 -0.26 19.73
CA GLN A 228 -16.74 0.23 21.00
C GLN A 228 -16.89 1.76 20.91
N TRP A 229 -18.09 2.19 20.60
CA TRP A 229 -18.40 3.60 20.49
C TRP A 229 -18.55 4.25 21.87
N PRO A 230 -18.14 5.52 22.03
CA PRO A 230 -18.46 6.27 23.24
C PRO A 230 -19.97 6.30 23.50
N ALA A 231 -20.39 6.23 24.76
CA ALA A 231 -21.77 6.49 25.11
C ALA A 231 -22.16 7.91 24.68
N GLY A 232 -23.38 8.09 24.18
CA GLY A 232 -23.92 9.42 23.94
C GLY A 232 -24.05 10.21 25.26
N ASP A 233 -24.23 11.54 25.20
CA ASP A 233 -24.54 12.34 26.37
C ASP A 233 -25.90 11.88 26.95
N LEU A 234 -25.84 11.21 28.09
CA LEU A 234 -27.02 10.82 28.86
C LEU A 234 -27.62 12.07 29.59
N THR A 235 -27.91 13.14 28.86
CA THR A 235 -28.77 14.18 29.38
C THR A 235 -30.20 13.69 29.26
N GLU A 236 -30.84 13.47 30.40
CA GLU A 236 -32.24 13.12 30.52
C GLU A 236 -33.11 14.07 29.70
N GLY A 237 -33.71 13.60 28.60
CA GLY A 237 -34.72 14.39 27.93
C GLY A 237 -35.11 13.97 26.50
N ASP A 238 -34.21 13.63 25.64
CA ASP A 238 -34.54 13.28 24.24
C ASP A 238 -33.69 12.12 23.73
N GLY A 239 -34.24 10.92 23.76
CA GLY A 239 -33.58 9.65 23.44
C GLY A 239 -33.30 9.41 21.95
N GLN A 240 -32.83 10.41 21.19
CA GLN A 240 -32.64 10.21 19.75
C GLN A 240 -31.50 11.00 19.06
N ASN A 241 -30.59 11.68 19.77
CA ASN A 241 -29.49 12.32 19.06
C ASN A 241 -28.12 12.08 19.72
N ASP A 242 -27.66 10.85 19.60
CA ASP A 242 -26.33 10.41 20.04
C ASP A 242 -25.16 11.06 19.27
N GLY A 243 -25.42 11.83 18.22
CA GLY A 243 -24.46 12.42 17.29
C GLY A 243 -23.83 11.41 16.31
N PRO A 244 -23.22 11.90 15.22
CA PRO A 244 -22.62 11.04 14.18
C PRO A 244 -21.50 10.17 14.75
N ARG A 245 -21.42 8.92 14.28
CA ARG A 245 -20.34 7.98 14.60
C ARG A 245 -19.18 8.16 13.63
N VAL A 246 -18.00 8.46 14.16
CA VAL A 246 -16.80 8.69 13.35
C VAL A 246 -15.71 7.70 13.72
N PHE A 247 -15.32 6.86 12.77
CA PHE A 247 -14.17 6.00 12.95
C PHE A 247 -12.89 6.72 12.49
N ALA A 248 -11.91 6.89 13.40
CA ALA A 248 -10.64 7.52 13.12
C ALA A 248 -9.48 6.53 13.27
N TYR A 249 -8.80 6.22 12.16
CA TYR A 249 -7.55 5.45 12.17
C TYR A 249 -6.37 6.38 11.90
N LEU A 250 -5.61 6.68 12.94
CA LEU A 250 -4.54 7.66 12.93
C LEU A 250 -3.20 7.02 13.33
N LYS A 251 -2.10 7.67 12.95
CA LYS A 251 -0.73 7.39 13.40
C LYS A 251 -0.11 8.64 13.98
N ALA A 252 0.67 8.52 15.03
CA ALA A 252 1.32 9.66 15.67
C ALA A 252 2.17 10.49 14.67
N GLY A 253 2.32 11.79 15.01
CA GLY A 253 3.19 12.71 14.27
C GLY A 253 2.50 13.58 13.21
N HIS A 254 1.21 13.41 12.92
CA HIS A 254 0.51 14.35 12.04
C HIS A 254 0.15 15.65 12.80
N PRO A 255 0.49 16.83 12.27
CA PRO A 255 0.33 18.11 12.99
C PRO A 255 -1.13 18.49 13.26
N ASP A 256 -2.06 18.01 12.47
CA ASP A 256 -3.48 18.41 12.53
C ASP A 256 -4.35 17.46 13.36
N HIS A 257 -3.82 16.40 13.97
CA HIS A 257 -4.65 15.44 14.73
C HIS A 257 -5.48 16.10 15.82
N ALA A 258 -4.84 16.93 16.67
CA ALA A 258 -5.55 17.59 17.74
C ALA A 258 -6.66 18.53 17.21
N ALA A 259 -6.36 19.31 16.18
CA ALA A 259 -7.33 20.22 15.56
C ALA A 259 -8.52 19.47 14.95
N CYS A 260 -8.24 18.36 14.24
CA CYS A 260 -9.29 17.51 13.68
C CYS A 260 -10.17 16.88 14.78
N LEU A 261 -9.56 16.28 15.81
CA LEU A 261 -10.30 15.64 16.90
C LEU A 261 -11.11 16.66 17.72
N HIS A 262 -10.57 17.86 17.97
CA HIS A 262 -11.35 18.94 18.61
C HIS A 262 -12.55 19.36 17.76
N ALA A 263 -12.39 19.45 16.45
CA ALA A 263 -13.50 19.81 15.56
C ALA A 263 -14.58 18.73 15.53
N LEU A 264 -14.20 17.44 15.57
CA LEU A 264 -15.15 16.32 15.68
C LEU A 264 -15.96 16.39 16.97
N VAL A 265 -15.29 16.64 18.09
CA VAL A 265 -15.96 16.82 19.39
C VAL A 265 -16.91 18.02 19.36
N ALA A 266 -16.46 19.16 18.81
CA ALA A 266 -17.28 20.37 18.68
C ALA A 266 -18.50 20.17 17.76
N ALA A 267 -18.39 19.30 16.74
CA ALA A 267 -19.49 18.88 15.87
C ALA A 267 -20.43 17.85 16.53
N GLY A 268 -20.23 17.51 17.81
CA GLY A 268 -21.06 16.54 18.54
C GLY A 268 -20.84 15.08 18.14
N CYS A 269 -19.77 14.76 17.40
CA CYS A 269 -19.49 13.41 16.96
C CYS A 269 -19.07 12.49 18.13
N ARG A 270 -19.41 11.19 17.99
CA ARG A 270 -18.89 10.09 18.81
C ARG A 270 -17.75 9.44 18.05
N VAL A 271 -16.54 9.57 18.57
CA VAL A 271 -15.33 9.17 17.86
C VAL A 271 -14.75 7.90 18.45
N LEU A 272 -14.69 6.83 17.64
CA LEU A 272 -13.87 5.66 17.91
C LEU A 272 -12.52 5.86 17.22
N CYS A 273 -11.46 6.12 17.99
CA CYS A 273 -10.14 6.42 17.49
C CYS A 273 -9.18 5.25 17.73
N TYR A 274 -8.62 4.67 16.69
CA TYR A 274 -7.47 3.78 16.80
C TYR A 274 -6.20 4.54 16.45
N LEU A 275 -5.36 4.75 17.46
CA LEU A 275 -4.05 5.40 17.37
C LEU A 275 -3.07 4.48 18.11
N PRO A 276 -2.34 3.59 17.37
CA PRO A 276 -1.52 2.52 17.97
C PRO A 276 -0.54 3.01 19.02
N GLU A 277 0.03 4.19 18.85
CA GLU A 277 1.03 4.74 19.75
C GLU A 277 0.45 5.11 21.14
N VAL A 278 -0.85 5.33 21.24
CA VAL A 278 -1.53 5.52 22.55
C VAL A 278 -1.49 4.22 23.35
N THR A 279 -1.64 3.08 22.71
CA THR A 279 -1.53 1.77 23.40
C THR A 279 -0.09 1.49 23.85
N SER A 280 0.90 2.17 23.25
CA SER A 280 2.31 2.08 23.64
C SER A 280 2.73 3.19 24.61
N GLY A 281 1.78 3.94 25.17
CA GLY A 281 2.01 4.95 26.22
C GLY A 281 2.11 6.39 25.72
N LEU A 282 1.86 6.68 24.44
CA LEU A 282 1.73 8.05 23.97
C LEU A 282 0.47 8.69 24.59
N LYS A 283 0.61 9.93 25.06
CA LYS A 283 -0.53 10.68 25.54
C LYS A 283 -1.52 10.97 24.41
N PRO A 284 -2.82 10.68 24.58
CA PRO A 284 -3.83 11.00 23.58
C PRO A 284 -3.81 12.50 23.19
N PRO A 285 -3.95 12.82 21.90
CA PRO A 285 -3.93 14.23 21.44
C PRO A 285 -5.07 15.07 22.03
N VAL A 286 -6.23 14.46 22.25
CA VAL A 286 -7.43 15.12 22.83
C VAL A 286 -8.09 14.16 23.80
N LEU A 287 -8.44 14.65 24.99
CA LEU A 287 -9.24 13.92 25.97
C LEU A 287 -10.67 14.47 25.97
N SER A 288 -11.64 13.62 25.71
CA SER A 288 -13.07 13.96 25.73
C SER A 288 -13.91 12.71 25.99
N PRO A 289 -15.03 12.79 26.69
CA PRO A 289 -15.94 11.65 26.84
C PRO A 289 -16.53 11.19 25.50
N ARG A 290 -16.50 12.04 24.46
CA ARG A 290 -16.93 11.70 23.10
C ARG A 290 -15.87 10.98 22.26
N ILE A 291 -14.66 10.74 22.81
CA ILE A 291 -13.60 10.00 22.12
C ILE A 291 -13.25 8.74 22.91
N HIS A 292 -13.42 7.58 22.30
CA HIS A 292 -12.89 6.33 22.79
C HIS A 292 -11.63 5.95 22.01
N TYR A 293 -10.48 5.82 22.69
CA TYR A 293 -9.25 5.32 22.09
C TYR A 293 -9.20 3.79 22.21
N ALA A 294 -9.30 3.10 21.08
CA ALA A 294 -9.24 1.65 21.04
C ALA A 294 -7.86 1.15 21.49
N SER A 295 -7.84 0.15 22.37
CA SER A 295 -6.61 -0.44 22.92
C SER A 295 -5.94 -1.46 21.98
N SER A 296 -6.59 -1.85 20.89
CA SER A 296 -6.10 -2.77 19.87
C SER A 296 -6.74 -2.44 18.52
N PRO A 297 -6.26 -3.05 17.41
CA PRO A 297 -6.92 -2.89 16.12
C PRO A 297 -8.41 -3.17 16.17
N VAL A 298 -9.19 -2.38 15.45
CA VAL A 298 -10.65 -2.49 15.35
C VAL A 298 -10.99 -3.20 14.05
N ASP A 299 -12.02 -4.04 14.06
CA ASP A 299 -12.57 -4.63 12.85
C ASP A 299 -13.20 -3.53 11.98
N LEU A 300 -12.59 -3.29 10.81
CA LEU A 300 -12.99 -2.20 9.92
C LEU A 300 -14.34 -2.46 9.25
N GLY A 301 -14.66 -3.72 8.95
CA GLY A 301 -15.94 -4.08 8.36
C GLY A 301 -17.10 -3.74 9.30
N LEU A 302 -16.98 -4.13 10.57
CA LEU A 302 -17.96 -3.80 11.60
C LEU A 302 -17.99 -2.30 11.91
N ALA A 303 -16.83 -1.66 12.00
CA ALA A 303 -16.76 -0.23 12.28
C ALA A 303 -17.41 0.62 11.18
N PHE A 304 -17.15 0.31 9.91
CA PHE A 304 -17.74 1.05 8.79
C PHE A 304 -19.21 0.72 8.53
N ALA A 305 -19.69 -0.45 8.96
CA ALA A 305 -21.13 -0.74 8.94
C ALA A 305 -21.94 0.18 9.86
N GLU A 306 -21.30 0.80 10.85
CA GLU A 306 -21.93 1.65 11.84
C GLU A 306 -21.51 3.11 11.76
N ALA A 307 -20.44 3.45 11.02
CA ALA A 307 -19.86 4.78 10.96
C ALA A 307 -20.54 5.66 9.90
N ASP A 308 -20.76 6.93 10.25
CA ASP A 308 -21.23 7.97 9.32
C ASP A 308 -20.08 8.65 8.57
N LEU A 309 -18.85 8.58 9.13
CA LEU A 309 -17.64 9.18 8.56
C LEU A 309 -16.41 8.39 8.97
N ALA A 310 -15.45 8.28 8.05
CA ALA A 310 -14.11 7.76 8.31
C ALA A 310 -13.06 8.89 8.30
N VAL A 311 -12.11 8.88 9.25
CA VAL A 311 -10.93 9.77 9.26
C VAL A 311 -9.68 8.90 9.22
N CYS A 312 -8.83 9.09 8.19
CA CYS A 312 -7.61 8.28 8.08
C CYS A 312 -6.52 8.99 7.27
N HIS A 313 -5.34 8.35 7.20
CA HIS A 313 -4.19 8.84 6.41
C HIS A 313 -4.22 8.43 4.93
N ALA A 314 -5.36 8.02 4.40
CA ALA A 314 -5.52 7.55 3.02
C ALA A 314 -4.69 6.30 2.68
N GLY A 315 -4.45 5.40 3.62
CA GLY A 315 -3.95 4.06 3.32
C GLY A 315 -4.99 3.24 2.57
N GLN A 316 -4.58 2.54 1.51
CA GLN A 316 -5.47 1.84 0.58
C GLN A 316 -6.49 0.90 1.28
N ALA A 317 -6.05 0.12 2.26
CA ALA A 317 -6.92 -0.84 2.96
C ALA A 317 -8.10 -0.16 3.67
N THR A 318 -7.83 0.93 4.39
CA THR A 318 -8.86 1.69 5.11
C THR A 318 -9.79 2.42 4.14
N VAL A 319 -9.22 3.06 3.11
CA VAL A 319 -9.98 3.75 2.06
C VAL A 319 -10.91 2.80 1.33
N ALA A 320 -10.41 1.65 0.90
CA ALA A 320 -11.19 0.67 0.15
C ALA A 320 -12.38 0.14 0.96
N GLN A 321 -12.17 -0.20 2.23
CA GLN A 321 -13.22 -0.72 3.09
C GLN A 321 -14.26 0.35 3.42
N ALA A 322 -13.85 1.60 3.67
CA ALA A 322 -14.79 2.70 3.87
C ALA A 322 -15.64 2.97 2.62
N LEU A 323 -15.02 3.01 1.43
CA LEU A 323 -15.72 3.22 0.17
C LEU A 323 -16.68 2.06 -0.17
N LEU A 324 -16.29 0.81 0.09
CA LEU A 324 -17.17 -0.35 -0.09
C LEU A 324 -18.38 -0.33 0.86
N ALA A 325 -18.21 0.22 2.05
CA ALA A 325 -19.30 0.44 3.00
C ALA A 325 -20.16 1.69 2.68
N GLY A 326 -19.78 2.49 1.67
CA GLY A 326 -20.48 3.73 1.35
C GLY A 326 -20.24 4.86 2.35
N VAL A 327 -19.16 4.80 3.13
CA VAL A 327 -18.80 5.78 4.16
C VAL A 327 -17.90 6.86 3.56
N PRO A 328 -18.27 8.16 3.65
CA PRO A 328 -17.41 9.26 3.22
C PRO A 328 -16.16 9.38 4.09
N LEU A 329 -15.10 10.04 3.55
CA LEU A 329 -13.81 10.10 4.22
C LEU A 329 -13.27 11.53 4.38
N LEU A 330 -12.70 11.81 5.56
CA LEU A 330 -11.78 12.93 5.77
C LEU A 330 -10.34 12.39 5.78
N LEU A 331 -9.51 12.86 4.85
CA LEU A 331 -8.19 12.31 4.57
C LEU A 331 -7.07 13.25 5.04
N LEU A 332 -6.16 12.71 5.85
CA LEU A 332 -5.01 13.39 6.47
C LEU A 332 -3.70 12.71 6.04
N PRO A 333 -3.30 12.78 4.76
CA PRO A 333 -2.13 12.04 4.26
C PRO A 333 -0.82 12.54 4.87
N MET A 334 0.07 11.62 5.23
CA MET A 334 1.39 11.88 5.82
C MET A 334 2.55 11.73 4.82
N GLN A 335 2.37 10.98 3.75
CA GLN A 335 3.42 10.67 2.77
C GLN A 335 2.88 10.72 1.33
N ALA A 336 3.79 10.71 0.35
CA ALA A 336 3.45 10.95 -1.05
C ALA A 336 2.39 9.96 -1.60
N GLU A 337 2.55 8.67 -1.32
CA GLU A 337 1.59 7.63 -1.73
C GLU A 337 0.18 7.91 -1.20
N GLN A 338 0.06 8.22 0.10
CA GLN A 338 -1.22 8.55 0.74
C GLN A 338 -1.83 9.85 0.20
N PHE A 339 -0.98 10.84 -0.10
CA PHE A 339 -1.44 12.10 -0.69
C PHE A 339 -2.03 11.89 -2.09
N LEU A 340 -1.41 11.04 -2.90
CA LEU A 340 -1.92 10.69 -4.22
C LEU A 340 -3.25 9.93 -4.12
N MET A 341 -3.32 8.94 -3.23
CA MET A 341 -4.55 8.21 -2.95
C MET A 341 -5.65 9.20 -2.52
N ALA A 342 -5.36 10.08 -1.57
CA ALA A 342 -6.31 11.08 -1.09
C ALA A 342 -6.84 12.00 -2.20
N ARG A 343 -5.98 12.40 -3.15
CA ARG A 343 -6.40 13.19 -4.31
C ARG A 343 -7.36 12.44 -5.23
N GLN A 344 -7.10 11.17 -5.46
CA GLN A 344 -7.97 10.36 -6.32
C GLN A 344 -9.32 10.10 -5.64
N VAL A 345 -9.30 9.75 -4.35
CA VAL A 345 -10.54 9.53 -3.60
C VAL A 345 -11.37 10.83 -3.53
N GLU A 346 -10.75 11.99 -3.33
CA GLU A 346 -11.45 13.28 -3.35
C GLU A 346 -12.13 13.54 -4.71
N ARG A 347 -11.52 13.15 -5.82
CA ARG A 347 -12.10 13.28 -7.17
C ARG A 347 -13.38 12.46 -7.36
N THR A 348 -13.57 11.40 -6.60
CA THR A 348 -14.83 10.63 -6.62
C THR A 348 -16.00 11.39 -5.99
N GLY A 349 -15.74 12.47 -5.25
CA GLY A 349 -16.72 13.19 -4.46
C GLY A 349 -17.02 12.59 -3.08
N ALA A 350 -16.48 11.40 -2.78
CA ALA A 350 -16.72 10.69 -1.52
C ALA A 350 -15.78 11.10 -0.37
N ALA A 351 -14.88 12.05 -0.60
CA ALA A 351 -13.90 12.43 0.42
C ALA A 351 -13.48 13.90 0.33
N ILE A 352 -12.89 14.38 1.42
CA ILE A 352 -12.15 15.64 1.47
C ILE A 352 -10.71 15.35 1.85
N ASN A 353 -9.76 15.82 1.04
CA ASN A 353 -8.34 15.81 1.33
C ASN A 353 -7.95 17.08 2.09
N ALA A 354 -7.73 16.98 3.40
CA ALA A 354 -7.38 18.12 4.24
C ALA A 354 -6.02 18.75 3.87
N ALA A 355 -5.09 17.98 3.30
CA ALA A 355 -3.79 18.50 2.87
C ALA A 355 -3.87 19.46 1.66
N MET A 356 -4.99 19.45 0.92
CA MET A 356 -5.24 20.38 -0.17
C MET A 356 -5.94 21.68 0.27
N ARG A 357 -6.21 21.84 1.54
CA ARG A 357 -6.91 23.01 2.09
C ARG A 357 -5.93 24.07 2.60
N PRO A 358 -6.32 25.38 2.58
CA PRO A 358 -5.52 26.42 3.19
C PRO A 358 -5.21 26.16 4.67
N ARG A 359 -4.07 26.66 5.13
CA ARG A 359 -3.67 26.55 6.53
C ARG A 359 -4.00 27.83 7.30
N PRO A 360 -4.46 27.76 8.57
CA PRO A 360 -4.85 26.54 9.28
C PRO A 360 -6.06 25.85 8.66
N ALA A 361 -6.11 24.52 8.70
CA ALA A 361 -7.19 23.77 8.09
C ALA A 361 -8.52 24.00 8.81
N GLY A 362 -9.53 24.40 8.05
CA GLY A 362 -10.88 24.67 8.57
C GLY A 362 -11.68 23.37 8.76
N PHE A 363 -11.32 22.55 9.74
CA PHE A 363 -11.94 21.24 9.97
C PHE A 363 -13.45 21.31 10.18
N GLY A 364 -13.95 22.34 10.88
CA GLY A 364 -15.40 22.53 11.08
C GLY A 364 -16.18 22.56 9.76
N ALA A 365 -15.74 23.36 8.80
CA ALA A 365 -16.39 23.44 7.49
C ALA A 365 -16.28 22.13 6.68
N MET A 366 -15.14 21.44 6.76
CA MET A 366 -14.97 20.12 6.12
C MET A 366 -15.89 19.06 6.72
N LEU A 367 -16.03 19.06 8.04
CA LEU A 367 -16.93 18.13 8.75
C LEU A 367 -18.39 18.46 8.47
N ASP A 368 -18.77 19.73 8.46
CA ASP A 368 -20.11 20.15 8.05
C ASP A 368 -20.44 19.63 6.65
N GLN A 369 -19.53 19.83 5.69
CA GLN A 369 -19.69 19.31 4.33
C GLN A 369 -19.84 17.77 4.31
N LEU A 370 -19.00 17.03 5.02
CA LEU A 370 -18.99 15.57 4.99
C LEU A 370 -20.16 14.93 5.73
N LEU A 371 -20.66 15.57 6.79
CA LEU A 371 -21.71 15.03 7.65
C LEU A 371 -23.12 15.47 7.24
N THR A 372 -23.26 16.69 6.64
CA THR A 372 -24.59 17.26 6.37
C THR A 372 -24.94 17.34 4.89
N GLN A 373 -23.93 17.43 3.99
CA GLN A 373 -24.22 17.57 2.57
C GLN A 373 -24.47 16.20 1.91
N PRO A 374 -25.64 15.98 1.31
CA PRO A 374 -26.01 14.71 0.69
C PRO A 374 -25.07 14.24 -0.42
N ALA A 375 -24.36 15.19 -1.08
CA ALA A 375 -23.49 14.89 -2.23
C ALA A 375 -22.35 13.93 -1.88
N CYS A 376 -21.69 14.11 -0.72
CA CYS A 376 -20.59 13.24 -0.31
C CYS A 376 -21.07 11.82 0.02
N HIS A 377 -22.19 11.71 0.71
CA HIS A 377 -22.80 10.41 1.02
C HIS A 377 -23.30 9.72 -0.25
N ALA A 378 -23.94 10.45 -1.17
CA ALA A 378 -24.39 9.92 -2.46
C ALA A 378 -23.21 9.41 -3.31
N ALA A 379 -22.08 10.15 -3.31
CA ALA A 379 -20.88 9.74 -4.02
C ALA A 379 -20.25 8.46 -3.41
N ALA A 380 -20.18 8.37 -2.08
CA ALA A 380 -19.70 7.17 -1.39
C ALA A 380 -20.62 5.96 -1.63
N ALA A 381 -21.94 6.15 -1.54
CA ALA A 381 -22.92 5.11 -1.84
C ALA A 381 -22.86 4.64 -3.30
N ALA A 382 -22.69 5.59 -4.26
CA ALA A 382 -22.55 5.25 -5.67
C ALA A 382 -21.26 4.47 -5.95
N PHE A 383 -20.17 4.78 -5.23
CA PHE A 383 -18.93 4.00 -5.30
C PHE A 383 -19.15 2.57 -4.77
N ALA A 384 -19.76 2.42 -3.59
CA ALA A 384 -20.09 1.13 -3.01
C ALA A 384 -20.96 0.28 -3.95
N GLN A 385 -21.99 0.88 -4.55
CA GLN A 385 -22.88 0.20 -5.50
C GLN A 385 -22.14 -0.25 -6.75
N ARG A 386 -21.22 0.57 -7.31
CA ARG A 386 -20.43 0.23 -8.49
C ARG A 386 -19.53 -0.99 -8.24
N HIS A 387 -19.00 -1.12 -7.04
CA HIS A 387 -18.12 -2.20 -6.63
C HIS A 387 -18.77 -3.25 -5.75
N ALA A 388 -20.12 -3.32 -5.69
CA ALA A 388 -20.86 -4.27 -4.87
C ALA A 388 -20.58 -5.76 -5.21
N GLY A 389 -20.10 -6.03 -6.43
CA GLY A 389 -19.64 -7.37 -6.83
C GLY A 389 -18.24 -7.74 -6.37
N PHE A 390 -17.49 -6.82 -5.74
CA PHE A 390 -16.15 -7.11 -5.26
C PHE A 390 -16.21 -7.93 -3.96
N HIS A 391 -15.56 -9.09 -3.99
CA HIS A 391 -15.40 -9.94 -2.82
C HIS A 391 -13.93 -10.27 -2.62
N HIS A 392 -13.37 -9.84 -1.51
CA HIS A 392 -11.95 -10.02 -1.19
C HIS A 392 -11.49 -11.50 -1.26
N ALA A 393 -12.31 -12.44 -0.76
CA ALA A 393 -11.99 -13.87 -0.82
C ALA A 393 -11.86 -14.38 -2.25
N THR A 394 -12.75 -13.92 -3.16
CA THR A 394 -12.68 -14.24 -4.59
C THR A 394 -11.45 -13.65 -5.25
N GLN A 395 -11.08 -12.41 -4.90
CA GLN A 395 -9.85 -11.79 -5.38
C GLN A 395 -8.61 -12.58 -4.93
N VAL A 396 -8.52 -12.96 -3.66
CA VAL A 396 -7.40 -13.76 -3.15
C VAL A 396 -7.31 -15.09 -3.90
N ALA A 397 -8.44 -15.76 -4.16
CA ALA A 397 -8.47 -17.01 -4.93
C ALA A 397 -7.96 -16.80 -6.36
N ASP A 398 -8.38 -15.74 -7.06
CA ASP A 398 -7.87 -15.39 -8.41
C ASP A 398 -6.38 -15.09 -8.39
N LEU A 399 -5.90 -14.32 -7.42
CA LEU A 399 -4.45 -14.06 -7.26
C LEU A 399 -3.66 -15.34 -7.07
N LEU A 400 -4.16 -16.26 -6.26
CA LEU A 400 -3.53 -17.57 -6.03
C LEU A 400 -3.52 -18.44 -7.30
N ASP A 401 -4.60 -18.43 -8.09
CA ASP A 401 -4.68 -19.18 -9.36
C ASP A 401 -3.66 -18.65 -10.38
N ARG A 402 -3.47 -17.33 -10.44
CA ARG A 402 -2.46 -16.67 -11.28
C ARG A 402 -1.03 -17.03 -10.84
N LEU A 403 -0.78 -17.08 -9.52
CA LEU A 403 0.51 -17.50 -8.96
C LEU A 403 0.81 -18.97 -9.26
N ASP A 404 -0.18 -19.86 -9.16
CA ASP A 404 -0.06 -21.26 -9.58
C ASP A 404 0.28 -21.36 -11.06
N GLY A 405 -0.35 -20.52 -11.89
CA GLY A 405 -0.04 -20.42 -13.32
C GLY A 405 1.40 -19.99 -13.59
N LEU A 406 1.92 -19.03 -12.79
CA LEU A 406 3.31 -18.57 -12.88
C LEU A 406 4.29 -19.70 -12.55
N ALA A 407 4.06 -20.42 -11.45
CA ALA A 407 4.92 -21.53 -11.02
C ALA A 407 4.90 -22.71 -12.01
N ARG A 408 3.76 -23.03 -12.63
CA ARG A 408 3.66 -24.07 -13.68
C ARG A 408 4.48 -23.73 -14.91
N ARG A 409 4.49 -22.47 -15.35
CA ARG A 409 5.31 -22.02 -16.49
C ARG A 409 6.80 -22.14 -16.19
N ALA A 410 7.23 -21.86 -14.96
CA ALA A 410 8.59 -22.06 -14.50
C ALA A 410 9.05 -23.51 -14.64
N ASN A 411 8.25 -24.43 -14.15
CA ASN A 411 8.57 -25.88 -14.18
C ASN A 411 8.61 -26.41 -15.62
N ALA A 412 7.75 -25.91 -16.51
CA ALA A 412 7.76 -26.28 -17.92
C ALA A 412 9.00 -25.74 -18.68
N ALA A 413 9.47 -24.53 -18.34
CA ALA A 413 10.68 -23.95 -18.91
C ALA A 413 11.96 -24.55 -18.36
N GLY A 414 11.98 -24.96 -17.08
CA GLY A 414 13.12 -25.62 -16.40
C GLY A 414 13.36 -27.07 -16.82
N SER A 415 12.44 -27.69 -17.57
CA SER A 415 12.63 -29.03 -18.13
C SER A 415 13.53 -29.04 -19.40
N VAL A 416 13.98 -27.87 -19.87
CA VAL A 416 15.05 -27.77 -20.87
C VAL A 416 16.40 -27.78 -20.15
N PRO A 417 17.31 -28.77 -20.41
CA PRO A 417 18.55 -28.89 -19.64
C PRO A 417 19.41 -27.62 -19.83
N ALA A 418 19.77 -27.01 -18.70
CA ALA A 418 20.68 -25.88 -18.64
C ALA A 418 22.00 -26.27 -19.31
N LYS A 419 22.37 -25.60 -20.39
CA LYS A 419 23.73 -25.65 -20.94
C LYS A 419 24.66 -25.11 -19.85
N HIS A 420 25.58 -25.95 -19.41
CA HIS A 420 26.62 -25.68 -18.42
C HIS A 420 27.28 -24.31 -18.66
N ALA A 421 27.15 -23.40 -17.72
CA ALA A 421 28.12 -22.35 -17.48
C ALA A 421 28.97 -22.78 -16.30
N THR A 422 30.14 -23.28 -16.59
CA THR A 422 31.25 -23.49 -15.62
C THR A 422 31.86 -22.15 -15.21
N PRO A 423 32.51 -22.07 -14.05
CA PRO A 423 32.79 -20.87 -13.25
C PRO A 423 33.68 -19.82 -13.91
#